data_157ee5b1dc5907cb352100f0056eec0b
#
_entry.id   157ee5b1dc5907cb352100f0056eec0b
#
_cell.length_a   1.000
_cell.length_b   1.000
_cell.length_c   1.000
_cell.angle_alpha   90.00
_cell.angle_beta   90.00
_cell.angle_gamma   90.00
#
_symmetry.space_group_name_H-M   'P 1'
#
loop_
_entity.id
_entity.type
_entity.pdbx_description
1 polymer ?
#
loop_
_entity_poly.entity_id
_entity_poly.type
_entity_poly.pdbx_seq_one_letter_code
_entity_poly.pdbx_strand_id
1 'polypeptide(L)'
;MELSNLQPAAAAKHSDNFRRGRGHASGNGKTAGKGHKGQKARSGAARPGFEGGQMPLSRRLPKRGFTNRNTKEIIGINVDMLETFDAGAEVTVETLIEAGIVKNPRDGVIILGNGELTKKLTVKANAFSEGAKQKIEAVGGTCEVI
;
A
#
# COMPACT_ATOMS: atom_id res chain seq x y z
N MET A 1 22.67 -21.15 -24.89
CA MET A 1 21.75 -21.03 -23.73
C MET A 1 21.54 -22.43 -23.20
N GLU A 2 22.03 -22.74 -22.01
CA GLU A 2 21.88 -24.08 -21.44
C GLU A 2 20.53 -24.17 -20.72
N LEU A 3 19.75 -25.19 -21.05
CA LEU A 3 18.41 -25.42 -20.46
C LEU A 3 18.46 -25.61 -18.94
N SER A 4 19.58 -26.09 -18.41
CA SER A 4 19.82 -26.27 -16.98
C SER A 4 19.87 -24.96 -16.20
N ASN A 5 20.15 -23.82 -16.86
CA ASN A 5 20.27 -22.49 -16.22
C ASN A 5 18.99 -21.66 -16.34
N LEU A 6 17.92 -22.22 -16.92
CA LEU A 6 16.63 -21.55 -17.01
C LEU A 6 15.99 -21.55 -15.63
N GLN A 7 15.89 -20.36 -15.05
CA GLN A 7 15.12 -20.13 -13.83
C GLN A 7 13.92 -19.24 -14.15
N PRO A 8 12.76 -19.52 -13.52
CA PRO A 8 11.61 -18.63 -13.65
C PRO A 8 11.96 -17.25 -13.09
N ALA A 9 11.38 -16.19 -13.66
CA ALA A 9 11.50 -14.85 -13.11
C ALA A 9 11.12 -14.85 -11.62
N ALA A 10 11.80 -14.04 -10.80
CA ALA A 10 11.60 -14.04 -9.34
C ALA A 10 10.12 -13.85 -8.93
N ALA A 11 9.36 -13.07 -9.71
CA ALA A 11 7.93 -12.86 -9.51
C ALA A 11 7.04 -14.03 -9.95
N ALA A 12 7.56 -14.95 -10.77
CA ALA A 12 6.83 -16.14 -11.24
C ALA A 12 6.96 -17.34 -10.30
N LYS A 13 7.79 -17.24 -9.26
CA LYS A 13 7.94 -18.29 -8.26
C LYS A 13 6.70 -18.33 -7.38
N HIS A 14 5.85 -19.33 -7.55
CA HIS A 14 4.73 -19.58 -6.67
C HIS A 14 5.24 -19.92 -5.26
N SER A 15 4.61 -19.34 -4.23
CA SER A 15 4.81 -19.79 -2.85
C SER A 15 4.40 -21.25 -2.73
N ASP A 16 5.12 -22.01 -1.91
CA ASP A 16 4.78 -23.41 -1.64
C ASP A 16 3.33 -23.54 -1.16
N ASN A 17 2.61 -24.50 -1.73
CA ASN A 17 1.22 -24.75 -1.35
C ASN A 17 1.15 -25.16 0.13
N PHE A 18 0.52 -24.32 0.94
CA PHE A 18 0.31 -24.58 2.36
C PHE A 18 -0.68 -25.71 2.56
N ARG A 19 -0.17 -26.91 2.86
CA ARG A 19 -0.99 -28.14 3.05
C ARG A 19 -1.23 -28.41 4.52
N ARG A 20 -2.49 -28.42 4.92
CA ARG A 20 -2.91 -28.70 6.29
C ARG A 20 -3.18 -30.20 6.50
N GLY A 21 -2.96 -30.69 7.74
CA GLY A 21 -3.28 -32.06 8.13
C GLY A 21 -2.43 -33.15 7.45
N ARG A 22 -1.14 -32.89 7.18
CA ARG A 22 -0.23 -33.84 6.54
C ARG A 22 0.94 -34.28 7.42
N GLY A 23 0.66 -34.47 8.70
CA GLY A 23 1.61 -34.97 9.70
C GLY A 23 2.23 -33.88 10.54
N HIS A 24 2.86 -34.29 11.65
CA HIS A 24 3.44 -33.36 12.62
C HIS A 24 4.65 -32.61 12.08
N ALA A 25 5.46 -33.25 11.23
CA ALA A 25 6.64 -32.64 10.64
C ALA A 25 6.33 -31.42 9.76
N SER A 26 5.11 -31.33 9.21
CA SER A 26 4.68 -30.17 8.44
C SER A 26 4.35 -28.92 9.26
N GLY A 27 4.36 -29.03 10.61
CA GLY A 27 3.93 -27.99 11.53
C GLY A 27 2.41 -27.77 11.59
N ASN A 28 1.65 -28.31 10.67
CA ASN A 28 0.19 -28.14 10.53
C ASN A 28 -0.56 -29.48 10.61
N GLY A 29 0.00 -30.45 11.32
CA GLY A 29 -0.63 -31.74 11.61
C GLY A 29 -1.78 -31.64 12.62
N LYS A 30 -2.29 -32.78 13.07
CA LYS A 30 -3.33 -32.93 14.09
C LYS A 30 -4.55 -32.03 13.88
N THR A 31 -4.57 -30.83 14.41
CA THR A 31 -5.70 -29.89 14.35
C THR A 31 -5.71 -29.02 13.09
N ALA A 32 -4.71 -29.11 12.23
CA ALA A 32 -4.61 -28.37 10.97
C ALA A 32 -4.75 -26.84 11.11
N GLY A 33 -4.31 -26.27 12.25
CA GLY A 33 -4.41 -24.84 12.55
C GLY A 33 -5.80 -24.36 12.99
N LYS A 34 -6.78 -25.28 13.17
CA LYS A 34 -8.15 -24.92 13.63
C LYS A 34 -8.33 -24.92 15.15
N GLY A 35 -7.30 -25.29 15.90
CA GLY A 35 -7.41 -25.49 17.36
C GLY A 35 -8.15 -26.77 17.73
N HIS A 36 -8.52 -26.93 19.01
CA HIS A 36 -9.12 -28.17 19.48
C HIS A 36 -10.63 -28.23 19.23
N LYS A 37 -11.44 -27.72 20.12
CA LYS A 37 -12.90 -27.72 20.07
C LYS A 37 -13.44 -26.33 19.69
N GLY A 38 -14.71 -26.25 19.36
CA GLY A 38 -15.39 -25.00 19.08
C GLY A 38 -16.06 -24.96 17.73
N GLN A 39 -17.02 -24.08 17.59
CA GLN A 39 -17.82 -23.95 16.38
C GLN A 39 -16.98 -23.57 15.16
N LYS A 40 -16.00 -22.67 15.32
CA LYS A 40 -15.13 -22.21 14.22
C LYS A 40 -14.17 -23.27 13.68
N ALA A 41 -13.98 -24.39 14.43
CA ALA A 41 -13.15 -25.50 13.97
C ALA A 41 -13.88 -26.46 13.01
N ARG A 42 -15.17 -26.27 12.77
CA ARG A 42 -16.03 -27.12 11.92
C ARG A 42 -16.20 -26.53 10.54
N SER A 43 -16.51 -27.36 9.56
CA SER A 43 -16.78 -26.93 8.19
C SER A 43 -18.04 -26.08 8.07
N GLY A 44 -19.06 -26.36 8.89
CA GLY A 44 -20.33 -25.62 8.95
C GLY A 44 -20.33 -24.44 9.93
N ALA A 45 -19.18 -23.81 10.21
CA ALA A 45 -19.12 -22.66 11.10
C ALA A 45 -19.95 -21.48 10.54
N ALA A 46 -20.66 -20.79 11.41
CA ALA A 46 -21.39 -19.59 11.04
C ALA A 46 -20.44 -18.54 10.44
N ARG A 47 -20.90 -17.83 9.43
CA ARG A 47 -20.15 -16.73 8.79
C ARG A 47 -19.88 -15.60 9.78
N PRO A 48 -18.81 -14.80 9.60
CA PRO A 48 -18.56 -13.61 10.41
C PRO A 48 -19.76 -12.66 10.40
N GLY A 49 -20.11 -12.11 11.58
CA GLY A 49 -21.25 -11.20 11.74
C GLY A 49 -22.61 -11.89 11.87
N PHE A 50 -22.65 -13.22 12.04
CA PHE A 50 -23.90 -13.92 12.37
C PHE A 50 -24.21 -13.76 13.86
N GLU A 51 -25.41 -13.23 14.17
CA GLU A 51 -25.88 -12.90 15.52
C GLU A 51 -27.01 -13.85 15.96
N GLY A 52 -26.87 -15.16 15.73
CA GLY A 52 -27.78 -16.18 16.25
C GLY A 52 -29.20 -16.15 15.69
N GLY A 53 -29.43 -15.52 14.55
CA GLY A 53 -30.75 -15.32 13.96
C GLY A 53 -31.36 -13.93 14.20
N GLN A 54 -30.83 -13.16 15.15
CA GLN A 54 -31.16 -11.76 15.31
C GLN A 54 -30.66 -10.96 14.11
N MET A 55 -31.39 -9.90 13.71
CA MET A 55 -30.96 -9.00 12.65
C MET A 55 -29.61 -8.38 12.99
N PRO A 56 -28.56 -8.59 12.17
CA PRO A 56 -27.23 -8.05 12.43
C PRO A 56 -27.23 -6.53 12.61
N LEU A 57 -26.32 -6.02 13.43
CA LEU A 57 -26.19 -4.58 13.70
C LEU A 57 -26.06 -3.75 12.42
N SER A 58 -25.29 -4.25 11.46
CA SER A 58 -25.11 -3.59 10.14
C SER A 58 -26.40 -3.40 9.35
N ARG A 59 -27.42 -4.23 9.59
CA ARG A 59 -28.74 -4.12 8.97
C ARG A 59 -29.72 -3.31 9.80
N ARG A 60 -29.50 -3.19 11.12
CA ARG A 60 -30.34 -2.38 12.03
C ARG A 60 -30.04 -0.89 11.91
N LEU A 61 -28.80 -0.55 11.62
CA LEU A 61 -28.37 0.85 11.47
C LEU A 61 -28.88 1.44 10.15
N PRO A 62 -29.44 2.66 10.16
CA PRO A 62 -29.80 3.36 8.94
C PRO A 62 -28.59 3.55 8.04
N LYS A 63 -28.76 3.31 6.75
CA LYS A 63 -27.73 3.60 5.74
C LYS A 63 -27.57 5.12 5.63
N ARG A 64 -26.33 5.59 5.59
CA ARG A 64 -26.02 7.01 5.50
C ARG A 64 -24.99 7.27 4.43
N GLY A 65 -25.17 8.37 3.73
CA GLY A 65 -24.24 8.86 2.74
C GLY A 65 -24.28 8.11 1.40
N PHE A 66 -23.43 8.53 0.52
CA PHE A 66 -23.23 7.97 -0.81
C PHE A 66 -21.76 8.09 -1.20
N THR A 67 -21.33 7.31 -2.16
CA THR A 67 -19.99 7.41 -2.74
C THR A 67 -20.02 8.44 -3.88
N ASN A 68 -19.34 9.56 -3.70
CA ASN A 68 -19.20 10.55 -4.76
C ASN A 68 -18.21 10.02 -5.81
N ARG A 69 -18.69 9.81 -7.04
CA ARG A 69 -17.88 9.32 -8.16
C ARG A 69 -16.88 10.34 -8.69
N ASN A 70 -17.10 11.62 -8.42
CA ASN A 70 -16.26 12.72 -8.88
C ASN A 70 -15.20 13.14 -7.83
N THR A 71 -15.01 12.34 -6.78
CA THR A 71 -13.98 12.59 -5.78
C THR A 71 -12.61 12.38 -6.41
N LYS A 72 -11.78 13.44 -6.40
CA LYS A 72 -10.37 13.34 -6.79
C LYS A 72 -9.56 12.76 -5.63
N GLU A 73 -8.78 11.73 -5.91
CA GLU A 73 -7.88 11.11 -4.95
C GLU A 73 -6.43 11.54 -5.22
N ILE A 74 -5.98 12.55 -4.49
CA ILE A 74 -4.61 13.08 -4.58
C ILE A 74 -3.75 12.39 -3.52
N ILE A 75 -2.58 11.90 -3.92
CA ILE A 75 -1.64 11.21 -3.05
C ILE A 75 -0.67 12.21 -2.43
N GLY A 76 -0.61 12.24 -1.08
CA GLY A 76 0.33 13.06 -0.34
C GLY A 76 1.67 12.37 -0.14
N ILE A 77 2.77 13.05 -0.51
CA ILE A 77 4.16 12.62 -0.29
C ILE A 77 4.85 13.65 0.59
N ASN A 78 5.58 13.20 1.58
CA ASN A 78 6.35 14.08 2.46
C ASN A 78 7.71 14.45 1.85
N VAL A 79 8.21 15.62 2.23
CA VAL A 79 9.51 16.14 1.77
C VAL A 79 10.68 15.21 2.14
N ASP A 80 10.62 14.51 3.27
CA ASP A 80 11.64 13.55 3.70
C ASP A 80 11.81 12.37 2.70
N MET A 81 10.75 11.97 2.02
CA MET A 81 10.83 10.91 0.99
C MET A 81 11.61 11.35 -0.24
N LEU A 82 11.71 12.67 -0.49
CA LEU A 82 12.48 13.21 -1.60
C LEU A 82 14.00 13.15 -1.35
N GLU A 83 14.42 12.95 -0.10
CA GLU A 83 15.83 12.81 0.26
C GLU A 83 16.52 11.59 -0.36
N THR A 84 15.73 10.62 -0.86
CA THR A 84 16.24 9.44 -1.57
C THR A 84 16.82 9.76 -2.95
N PHE A 85 16.46 10.91 -3.53
CA PHE A 85 16.96 11.33 -4.84
C PHE A 85 18.33 12.02 -4.72
N ASP A 86 19.08 12.02 -5.81
CA ASP A 86 20.38 12.68 -5.89
C ASP A 86 20.23 14.20 -5.98
N ALA A 87 21.22 14.92 -5.44
CA ALA A 87 21.22 16.39 -5.48
C ALA A 87 21.23 16.90 -6.94
N GLY A 88 20.32 17.82 -7.27
CA GLY A 88 20.16 18.38 -8.60
C GLY A 88 19.25 17.54 -9.51
N ALA A 89 18.68 16.45 -9.02
CA ALA A 89 17.76 15.63 -9.81
C ALA A 89 16.42 16.37 -10.04
N GLU A 90 15.80 16.03 -11.16
CA GLU A 90 14.44 16.43 -11.49
C GLU A 90 13.47 15.34 -11.02
N VAL A 91 12.62 15.70 -10.07
CA VAL A 91 11.64 14.77 -9.47
C VAL A 91 10.29 15.00 -10.12
N THR A 92 9.88 14.08 -10.98
CA THR A 92 8.57 14.03 -11.63
C THR A 92 7.70 12.94 -11.02
N VAL A 93 6.41 12.89 -11.37
CA VAL A 93 5.53 11.80 -10.94
C VAL A 93 6.05 10.43 -11.42
N GLU A 94 6.66 10.39 -12.60
CA GLU A 94 7.22 9.16 -13.17
C GLU A 94 8.42 8.65 -12.37
N THR A 95 9.35 9.55 -12.01
CA THR A 95 10.51 9.18 -11.17
C THR A 95 10.10 8.72 -9.77
N LEU A 96 9.00 9.26 -9.22
CA LEU A 96 8.43 8.80 -7.94
C LEU A 96 7.85 7.38 -8.04
N ILE A 97 7.30 7.01 -9.20
CA ILE A 97 6.81 5.64 -9.46
C ILE A 97 7.99 4.69 -9.61
N GLU A 98 9.02 5.05 -10.37
CA GLU A 98 10.23 4.25 -10.58
C GLU A 98 10.98 3.99 -9.26
N ALA A 99 11.08 5.01 -8.40
CA ALA A 99 11.65 4.88 -7.06
C ALA A 99 10.76 4.06 -6.10
N GLY A 100 9.52 3.72 -6.50
CA GLY A 100 8.58 2.94 -5.69
C GLY A 100 7.95 3.71 -4.52
N ILE A 101 8.14 5.04 -4.44
CA ILE A 101 7.53 5.91 -3.43
C ILE A 101 6.02 5.99 -3.67
N VAL A 102 5.62 6.08 -4.92
CA VAL A 102 4.23 6.07 -5.37
C VAL A 102 3.97 4.83 -6.21
N LYS A 103 3.01 4.00 -5.82
CA LYS A 103 2.61 2.83 -6.62
C LYS A 103 1.60 3.16 -7.71
N ASN A 104 0.69 4.07 -7.42
CA ASN A 104 -0.36 4.51 -8.35
C ASN A 104 -0.66 5.99 -8.08
N PRO A 105 -0.35 6.90 -8.98
CA PRO A 105 -0.51 8.36 -8.78
C PRO A 105 -1.98 8.80 -8.75
N ARG A 106 -2.93 7.95 -9.16
CA ARG A 106 -4.36 8.25 -9.27
C ARG A 106 -4.61 9.59 -10.00
N ASP A 107 -5.27 10.56 -9.32
CA ASP A 107 -5.64 11.85 -9.91
C ASP A 107 -4.56 12.94 -9.72
N GLY A 108 -3.47 12.61 -9.03
CA GLY A 108 -2.33 13.51 -8.86
C GLY A 108 -1.55 13.30 -7.58
N VAL A 109 -0.46 14.04 -7.46
CA VAL A 109 0.47 13.99 -6.33
C VAL A 109 0.60 15.38 -5.72
N ILE A 110 0.53 15.46 -4.39
CA ILE A 110 0.79 16.67 -3.60
C ILE A 110 2.00 16.45 -2.71
N ILE A 111 2.90 17.43 -2.66
CA ILE A 111 4.05 17.41 -1.75
C ILE A 111 3.70 18.10 -0.44
N LEU A 112 3.91 17.40 0.67
CA LEU A 112 3.61 17.84 2.03
C LEU A 112 4.91 18.17 2.78
N GLY A 113 4.86 19.16 3.65
CA GLY A 113 6.04 19.72 4.34
C GLY A 113 6.51 18.94 5.57
N ASN A 114 6.18 17.66 5.73
CA ASN A 114 6.69 16.88 6.84
C ASN A 114 8.09 16.33 6.53
N GLY A 115 8.99 16.36 7.54
CA GLY A 115 10.40 15.98 7.39
C GLY A 115 11.30 17.15 7.02
N GLU A 116 12.57 16.86 6.74
CA GLU A 116 13.59 17.84 6.36
C GLU A 116 14.18 17.45 5.00
N LEU A 117 14.60 18.44 4.23
CA LEU A 117 15.27 18.27 2.96
C LEU A 117 16.62 18.97 3.03
N THR A 118 17.69 18.26 2.70
CA THR A 118 19.05 18.81 2.68
C THR A 118 19.59 19.02 1.26
N LYS A 119 18.95 18.34 0.28
CA LYS A 119 19.38 18.32 -1.11
C LYS A 119 18.60 19.32 -1.94
N LYS A 120 19.31 19.95 -2.87
CA LYS A 120 18.71 20.83 -3.86
C LYS A 120 18.04 19.97 -4.96
N LEU A 121 16.72 20.11 -5.13
CA LEU A 121 15.93 19.35 -6.09
C LEU A 121 15.03 20.26 -6.93
N THR A 122 14.73 19.85 -8.16
CA THR A 122 13.67 20.43 -8.98
C THR A 122 12.45 19.50 -8.93
N VAL A 123 11.38 19.92 -8.26
CA VAL A 123 10.21 19.06 -8.02
C VAL A 123 9.02 19.49 -8.85
N LYS A 124 8.48 18.58 -9.68
CA LYS A 124 7.29 18.77 -10.51
C LYS A 124 6.14 17.92 -9.97
N ALA A 125 5.09 18.56 -9.45
CA ALA A 125 3.93 17.89 -8.88
C ALA A 125 2.64 18.68 -9.14
N ASN A 126 1.48 18.04 -8.92
CA ASN A 126 0.18 18.68 -9.15
C ASN A 126 -0.15 19.76 -8.10
N ALA A 127 0.37 19.62 -6.88
CA ALA A 127 0.22 20.62 -5.83
C ALA A 127 1.36 20.54 -4.80
N PHE A 128 1.52 21.63 -4.05
CA PHE A 128 2.48 21.74 -2.95
C PHE A 128 1.80 22.40 -1.76
N SER A 129 2.06 21.92 -0.55
CA SER A 129 1.71 22.64 0.67
C SER A 129 2.67 23.83 0.86
N GLU A 130 2.23 24.86 1.57
CA GLU A 130 3.08 26.03 1.86
C GLU A 130 4.39 25.65 2.57
N GLY A 131 4.29 24.77 3.57
CA GLY A 131 5.47 24.29 4.28
C GLY A 131 6.43 23.47 3.42
N ALA A 132 5.93 22.75 2.39
CA ALA A 132 6.80 22.05 1.44
C ALA A 132 7.54 23.04 0.53
N LYS A 133 6.84 24.03 -0.01
CA LYS A 133 7.46 25.08 -0.82
C LYS A 133 8.59 25.79 -0.09
N GLN A 134 8.32 26.26 1.13
CA GLN A 134 9.32 26.92 1.97
C GLN A 134 10.57 26.08 2.21
N LYS A 135 10.41 24.77 2.46
CA LYS A 135 11.54 23.87 2.70
C LYS A 135 12.34 23.58 1.43
N ILE A 136 11.69 23.38 0.30
CA ILE A 136 12.37 23.15 -0.99
C ILE A 136 13.11 24.41 -1.43
N GLU A 137 12.50 25.59 -1.33
CA GLU A 137 13.10 26.87 -1.67
C GLU A 137 14.25 27.27 -0.72
N ALA A 138 14.14 26.96 0.59
CA ALA A 138 15.19 27.21 1.58
C ALA A 138 16.51 26.49 1.25
N VAL A 139 16.44 25.31 0.63
CA VAL A 139 17.61 24.55 0.17
C VAL A 139 18.05 24.97 -1.24
N GLY A 140 17.34 25.92 -1.86
CA GLY A 140 17.60 26.42 -3.22
C GLY A 140 17.07 25.51 -4.33
N GLY A 141 16.08 24.65 -4.02
CA GLY A 141 15.33 23.88 -4.99
C GLY A 141 14.26 24.72 -5.70
N THR A 142 13.62 24.15 -6.71
CA THR A 142 12.53 24.75 -7.45
C THR A 142 11.27 23.89 -7.41
N CYS A 143 10.08 24.53 -7.32
CA CYS A 143 8.79 23.87 -7.32
C CYS A 143 8.03 24.26 -8.60
N GLU A 144 7.67 23.29 -9.41
CA GLU A 144 6.87 23.47 -10.63
C GLU A 144 5.53 22.73 -10.49
N VAL A 145 4.43 23.43 -10.78
CA VAL A 145 3.08 22.84 -10.76
C VAL A 145 2.72 22.40 -12.16
N ILE A 146 2.32 21.12 -12.29
CA ILE A 146 1.94 20.48 -13.56
C ILE A 146 0.42 20.55 -13.76
#